data_d2ac73ef49234b801a5a4048b8c82d33
#
_entry.id   d2ac73ef49234b801a5a4048b8c82d33
#
_cell.length_a   1.000
_cell.length_b   1.000
_cell.length_c   1.000
_cell.angle_alpha   90.00
_cell.angle_beta   90.00
_cell.angle_gamma   90.00
#
_symmetry.space_group_name_H-M   'P 1'
#
loop_
_entity.id
_entity.type
_entity.pdbx_description
1 polymer ?
#
loop_
_entity_poly.entity_id
_entity_poly.type
_entity_poly.pdbx_seq_one_letter_code
_entity_poly.pdbx_strand_id
1 'polypeptide(L)'
;MARRSSLFSGYAQMQREAARAQAAQARAQAAARREAERARTAYLRAQAAEEKEYKRLYAESRVADVAAMNDDLEAAVKALEGLLAAALKVGDLVRFSSLKTPASPPPWRHSELEQVQSAPTLESFMPASPTGFSKVFGKGKHEQAVAAARAMYEQAVSGVRAREEKRSRALAAARAEWQAAVDTADAQARRQHQEIDAFEAEYRRGNLDAIVSYCSLVLEASRYRDGFPQEFKFAYVPKSRQAVAEYELPTAEVVPAVKAYRYVKTSDTIAESVRPQSQIKALYASAVAQVAIRNPV
;
A
#
# COMPACT_ATOMS: atom_id res chain seq x y z
N MET A 1 22.50 -75.72 -72.84
CA MET A 1 21.59 -75.85 -71.64
C MET A 1 21.94 -74.89 -70.51
N ALA A 2 22.62 -73.73 -70.67
CA ALA A 2 23.08 -72.83 -69.60
C ALA A 2 22.18 -71.55 -69.37
N ARG A 3 21.14 -71.27 -70.14
CA ARG A 3 20.30 -70.06 -70.02
C ARG A 3 19.04 -70.21 -69.10
N ARG A 4 18.62 -71.44 -68.80
CA ARG A 4 17.45 -71.65 -67.93
C ARG A 4 17.73 -71.57 -66.43
N SER A 5 18.98 -71.78 -65.99
CA SER A 5 19.34 -71.75 -64.55
C SER A 5 19.47 -70.28 -64.00
N SER A 6 19.83 -69.32 -64.84
CA SER A 6 20.03 -67.93 -64.46
C SER A 6 18.73 -67.17 -64.18
N LEU A 7 17.64 -67.51 -64.90
CA LEU A 7 16.33 -66.92 -64.72
C LEU A 7 15.67 -67.40 -63.42
N PHE A 8 15.82 -68.66 -63.05
CA PHE A 8 15.28 -69.20 -61.76
C PHE A 8 16.07 -68.67 -60.57
N SER A 9 17.36 -68.45 -60.67
CA SER A 9 18.12 -67.85 -59.56
C SER A 9 17.79 -66.39 -59.34
N GLY A 10 17.55 -65.62 -60.42
CA GLY A 10 17.09 -64.19 -60.32
C GLY A 10 15.69 -64.10 -59.71
N TYR A 11 14.74 -64.94 -60.06
CA TYR A 11 13.40 -64.97 -59.51
C TYR A 11 13.41 -65.36 -58.01
N ALA A 12 14.21 -66.33 -57.61
CA ALA A 12 14.38 -66.73 -56.21
C ALA A 12 15.06 -65.67 -55.39
N GLN A 13 15.99 -64.86 -55.97
CA GLN A 13 16.59 -63.72 -55.30
C GLN A 13 15.60 -62.57 -55.10
N MET A 14 14.81 -62.25 -56.12
CA MET A 14 13.76 -61.21 -56.03
C MET A 14 12.70 -61.58 -55.04
N GLN A 15 12.27 -62.84 -54.93
CA GLN A 15 11.37 -63.34 -53.89
C GLN A 15 11.95 -63.21 -52.47
N ARG A 16 13.24 -63.49 -52.26
CA ARG A 16 13.95 -63.33 -51.01
C ARG A 16 14.07 -61.85 -50.60
N GLU A 17 14.34 -60.98 -51.57
CA GLU A 17 14.37 -59.54 -51.32
C GLU A 17 12.99 -58.95 -50.97
N ALA A 18 11.93 -59.38 -51.70
CA ALA A 18 10.57 -59.01 -51.39
C ALA A 18 10.11 -59.50 -49.99
N ALA A 19 10.50 -60.73 -49.65
CA ALA A 19 10.20 -61.31 -48.30
C ALA A 19 10.97 -60.55 -47.19
N ARG A 20 12.22 -60.16 -47.44
CA ARG A 20 13.03 -59.35 -46.52
C ARG A 20 12.43 -57.95 -46.36
N ALA A 21 11.99 -57.29 -47.44
CA ALA A 21 11.33 -56.00 -47.42
C ALA A 21 10.00 -56.05 -46.65
N GLN A 22 9.18 -57.09 -46.89
CA GLN A 22 7.97 -57.27 -46.14
C GLN A 22 8.22 -57.54 -44.64
N ALA A 23 9.22 -58.34 -44.30
CA ALA A 23 9.63 -58.58 -42.92
C ALA A 23 10.17 -57.30 -42.23
N ALA A 24 10.93 -56.48 -42.97
CA ALA A 24 11.41 -55.17 -42.48
C ALA A 24 10.24 -54.20 -42.24
N GLN A 25 9.27 -54.11 -43.15
CA GLN A 25 8.07 -53.30 -42.98
C GLN A 25 7.21 -53.79 -41.81
N ALA A 26 7.04 -55.07 -41.64
CA ALA A 26 6.29 -55.61 -40.50
C ALA A 26 6.98 -55.31 -39.16
N ARG A 27 8.33 -55.40 -39.11
CA ARG A 27 9.09 -54.98 -37.91
C ARG A 27 9.00 -53.50 -37.63
N ALA A 28 9.07 -52.66 -38.66
CA ALA A 28 8.91 -51.23 -38.54
C ALA A 28 7.49 -50.86 -38.02
N GLN A 29 6.45 -51.47 -38.57
CA GLN A 29 5.07 -51.28 -38.11
C GLN A 29 4.88 -51.76 -36.68
N ALA A 30 5.46 -52.90 -36.30
CA ALA A 30 5.38 -53.41 -34.92
C ALA A 30 6.17 -52.48 -33.95
N ALA A 31 7.29 -51.92 -34.36
CA ALA A 31 8.04 -50.93 -33.56
C ALA A 31 7.23 -49.67 -33.39
N ALA A 32 6.65 -49.12 -34.46
CA ALA A 32 5.83 -47.92 -34.43
C ALA A 32 4.55 -48.09 -33.51
N ARG A 33 3.92 -49.27 -33.59
CA ARG A 33 2.81 -49.59 -32.69
C ARG A 33 3.22 -49.62 -31.22
N ARG A 34 4.34 -50.26 -30.91
CA ARG A 34 4.89 -50.27 -29.54
C ARG A 34 5.25 -48.89 -29.03
N GLU A 35 5.78 -48.05 -29.89
CA GLU A 35 6.13 -46.66 -29.56
C GLU A 35 4.87 -45.84 -29.32
N ALA A 36 3.85 -45.95 -30.16
CA ALA A 36 2.56 -45.32 -29.98
C ALA A 36 1.86 -45.77 -28.69
N GLU A 37 1.91 -47.05 -28.37
CA GLU A 37 1.36 -47.55 -27.08
C GLU A 37 2.12 -47.03 -25.87
N ARG A 38 3.45 -46.94 -25.94
CA ARG A 38 4.29 -46.35 -24.88
C ARG A 38 3.97 -44.86 -24.70
N ALA A 39 3.89 -44.11 -25.81
CA ALA A 39 3.54 -42.67 -25.78
C ALA A 39 2.13 -42.46 -25.17
N ARG A 40 1.14 -43.28 -25.58
CA ARG A 40 -0.21 -43.21 -25.01
C ARG A 40 -0.23 -43.54 -23.50
N THR A 41 0.51 -44.55 -23.08
CA THR A 41 0.61 -44.91 -21.67
C THR A 41 1.32 -43.82 -20.85
N ALA A 42 2.37 -43.23 -21.40
CA ALA A 42 3.08 -42.12 -20.77
C ALA A 42 2.16 -40.89 -20.63
N TYR A 43 1.40 -40.56 -21.68
CA TYR A 43 0.42 -39.45 -21.65
C TYR A 43 -0.65 -39.67 -20.57
N LEU A 44 -1.24 -40.84 -20.49
CA LEU A 44 -2.27 -41.15 -19.46
C LEU A 44 -1.69 -41.10 -18.03
N ARG A 45 -0.41 -41.55 -17.87
CA ARG A 45 0.26 -41.45 -16.57
C ARG A 45 0.53 -39.99 -16.20
N ALA A 46 0.95 -39.12 -17.15
CA ALA A 46 1.17 -37.71 -16.94
C ALA A 46 -0.13 -37.00 -16.53
N GLN A 47 -1.24 -37.28 -17.26
CA GLN A 47 -2.55 -36.70 -16.88
C GLN A 47 -3.00 -37.15 -15.47
N ALA A 48 -2.83 -38.41 -15.14
CA ALA A 48 -3.19 -38.92 -13.81
C ALA A 48 -2.30 -38.28 -12.69
N ALA A 49 -1.03 -38.02 -13.00
CA ALA A 49 -0.12 -37.33 -12.08
C ALA A 49 -0.52 -35.87 -11.89
N GLU A 50 -0.84 -35.15 -12.96
CA GLU A 50 -1.33 -33.76 -12.92
C GLU A 50 -2.65 -33.65 -12.12
N GLU A 51 -3.60 -34.56 -12.38
CA GLU A 51 -4.86 -34.55 -11.64
C GLU A 51 -4.66 -34.82 -10.14
N LYS A 52 -3.76 -35.74 -9.80
CA LYS A 52 -3.41 -36.06 -8.41
C LYS A 52 -2.75 -34.85 -7.73
N GLU A 53 -1.85 -34.18 -8.45
CA GLU A 53 -1.16 -32.97 -7.94
C GLU A 53 -2.15 -31.80 -7.74
N TYR A 54 -3.04 -31.57 -8.70
CA TYR A 54 -4.10 -30.58 -8.58
C TYR A 54 -4.97 -30.84 -7.34
N LYS A 55 -5.44 -32.10 -7.15
CA LYS A 55 -6.24 -32.47 -5.96
C LYS A 55 -5.47 -32.27 -4.65
N ARG A 56 -4.14 -32.51 -4.68
CA ARG A 56 -3.29 -32.27 -3.51
C ARG A 56 -3.22 -30.79 -3.18
N LEU A 57 -2.85 -29.95 -4.16
CA LEU A 57 -2.74 -28.50 -3.98
C LEU A 57 -4.06 -27.87 -3.56
N TYR A 58 -5.16 -28.32 -4.17
CA TYR A 58 -6.50 -27.89 -3.77
C TYR A 58 -6.80 -28.23 -2.30
N ALA A 59 -6.54 -29.45 -1.87
CA ALA A 59 -6.75 -29.85 -0.49
C ALA A 59 -5.85 -29.07 0.49
N GLU A 60 -4.61 -28.80 0.10
CA GLU A 60 -3.68 -27.97 0.89
C GLU A 60 -4.20 -26.53 1.02
N SER A 61 -4.71 -25.92 -0.07
CA SER A 61 -5.30 -24.59 0.00
C SER A 61 -6.52 -24.54 0.93
N ARG A 62 -7.41 -25.54 0.86
CA ARG A 62 -8.58 -25.64 1.76
C ARG A 62 -8.18 -25.76 3.25
N VAL A 63 -7.09 -26.48 3.53
CA VAL A 63 -6.54 -26.58 4.89
C VAL A 63 -5.97 -25.23 5.34
N ALA A 64 -5.28 -24.51 4.45
CA ALA A 64 -4.75 -23.18 4.75
C ALA A 64 -5.88 -22.16 4.99
N ASP A 65 -6.96 -22.20 4.20
CA ASP A 65 -8.15 -21.35 4.41
C ASP A 65 -8.74 -21.58 5.81
N VAL A 66 -8.90 -22.85 6.21
CA VAL A 66 -9.42 -23.20 7.53
C VAL A 66 -8.49 -22.76 8.66
N ALA A 67 -7.17 -22.83 8.45
CA ALA A 67 -6.19 -22.34 9.43
C ALA A 67 -6.36 -20.81 9.60
N ALA A 68 -6.43 -20.06 8.53
CA ALA A 68 -6.66 -18.61 8.57
C ALA A 68 -7.98 -18.25 9.29
N MET A 69 -9.07 -18.95 8.99
CA MET A 69 -10.36 -18.75 9.67
C MET A 69 -10.29 -19.03 11.19
N ASN A 70 -9.52 -20.02 11.60
CA ASN A 70 -9.31 -20.31 13.02
C ASN A 70 -8.41 -19.28 13.70
N ASP A 71 -7.38 -18.79 13.02
CA ASP A 71 -6.51 -17.72 13.49
C ASP A 71 -7.31 -16.43 13.72
N ASP A 72 -8.22 -16.08 12.80
CA ASP A 72 -9.13 -14.95 12.94
C ASP A 72 -10.08 -15.12 14.14
N LEU A 73 -10.63 -16.33 14.36
CA LEU A 73 -11.45 -16.63 15.52
C LEU A 73 -10.67 -16.49 16.83
N GLU A 74 -9.46 -17.01 16.86
CA GLU A 74 -8.60 -16.93 18.05
C GLU A 74 -8.21 -15.46 18.34
N ALA A 75 -7.87 -14.69 17.31
CA ALA A 75 -7.59 -13.26 17.41
C ALA A 75 -8.82 -12.50 17.94
N ALA A 76 -10.04 -12.85 17.47
CA ALA A 76 -11.27 -12.26 17.94
C ALA A 76 -11.52 -12.54 19.43
N VAL A 77 -11.31 -13.75 19.89
CA VAL A 77 -11.48 -14.13 21.31
C VAL A 77 -10.42 -13.47 22.17
N LYS A 78 -9.14 -13.49 21.76
CA LYS A 78 -8.04 -12.82 22.47
C LYS A 78 -8.26 -11.32 22.60
N ALA A 79 -8.82 -10.69 21.56
CA ALA A 79 -9.17 -9.28 21.61
C ALA A 79 -10.26 -8.97 22.65
N LEU A 80 -11.27 -9.85 22.81
CA LEU A 80 -12.28 -9.73 23.84
C LEU A 80 -11.71 -9.96 25.25
N GLU A 81 -10.84 -10.94 25.41
CA GLU A 81 -10.18 -11.26 26.69
C GLU A 81 -9.17 -10.19 27.12
N GLY A 82 -8.60 -9.47 26.14
CA GLY A 82 -7.53 -8.49 26.36
C GLY A 82 -7.98 -7.03 26.32
N LEU A 83 -9.25 -6.69 26.36
CA LEU A 83 -9.77 -5.32 26.24
C LEU A 83 -9.12 -4.35 27.26
N LEU A 84 -9.08 -4.73 28.52
CA LEU A 84 -8.47 -3.94 29.59
C LEU A 84 -6.94 -3.87 29.45
N ALA A 85 -6.29 -4.99 29.14
CA ALA A 85 -4.85 -5.03 28.96
C ALA A 85 -4.37 -4.19 27.75
N ALA A 86 -5.17 -4.13 26.69
CA ALA A 86 -4.89 -3.27 25.54
C ALA A 86 -5.01 -1.77 25.92
N ALA A 87 -6.01 -1.40 26.68
CA ALA A 87 -6.20 -0.03 27.18
C ALA A 87 -5.03 0.43 28.07
N LEU A 88 -4.58 -0.41 28.97
CA LEU A 88 -3.44 -0.11 29.87
C LEU A 88 -2.13 0.10 29.09
N LYS A 89 -1.96 -0.55 27.94
CA LYS A 89 -0.76 -0.37 27.09
C LYS A 89 -0.78 0.94 26.32
N VAL A 90 -1.94 1.36 25.82
CA VAL A 90 -2.09 2.58 25.03
C VAL A 90 -2.15 3.82 25.92
N GLY A 91 -2.64 3.68 27.15
CA GLY A 91 -2.88 4.79 28.08
C GLY A 91 -4.03 5.64 27.56
N ASP A 92 -5.24 5.29 27.94
CA ASP A 92 -6.47 6.02 27.54
C ASP A 92 -6.57 7.44 28.15
N LEU A 93 -5.61 7.84 28.99
CA LEU A 93 -5.54 9.18 29.56
C LEU A 93 -5.19 10.21 28.47
N VAL A 94 -6.15 11.01 28.11
CA VAL A 94 -5.96 12.17 27.23
C VAL A 94 -5.23 13.26 28.01
N ARG A 95 -3.93 13.44 27.75
CA ARG A 95 -3.18 14.52 28.37
C ARG A 95 -3.52 15.85 27.68
N PHE A 96 -3.74 16.92 28.43
CA PHE A 96 -3.97 18.25 27.85
C PHE A 96 -2.85 18.65 26.88
N SER A 97 -1.60 18.29 27.17
CA SER A 97 -0.48 18.54 26.25
C SER A 97 -0.60 17.83 24.91
N SER A 98 -1.27 16.65 24.84
CA SER A 98 -1.47 15.92 23.60
C SER A 98 -2.60 16.51 22.73
N LEU A 99 -3.44 17.37 23.28
CA LEU A 99 -4.45 18.10 22.54
C LEU A 99 -3.86 19.30 21.78
N LYS A 100 -2.66 19.76 22.17
CA LYS A 100 -1.97 20.87 21.52
C LYS A 100 -1.37 20.41 20.20
N THR A 101 -1.90 20.92 19.08
CA THR A 101 -1.37 20.61 17.77
C THR A 101 -0.29 21.61 17.37
N PRO A 102 0.87 21.17 16.82
CA PRO A 102 1.86 22.10 16.31
C PRO A 102 1.33 22.88 15.11
N ALA A 103 1.87 24.07 14.87
CA ALA A 103 1.57 24.81 13.67
C ALA A 103 1.93 23.97 12.43
N SER A 104 1.07 23.98 11.43
CA SER A 104 1.28 23.28 10.17
C SER A 104 1.22 24.26 9.01
N PRO A 105 2.32 25.02 8.78
CA PRO A 105 2.38 25.96 7.67
C PRO A 105 2.42 25.21 6.33
N PRO A 106 1.92 25.83 5.24
CA PRO A 106 2.00 25.26 3.91
C PRO A 106 3.45 25.10 3.47
N PRO A 107 3.82 24.04 2.74
CA PRO A 107 5.17 23.89 2.22
C PRO A 107 5.48 24.97 1.17
N TRP A 108 6.73 25.40 1.11
CA TRP A 108 7.22 26.29 0.05
C TRP A 108 7.17 25.56 -1.30
N ARG A 109 6.47 26.13 -2.31
CA ARG A 109 6.24 25.51 -3.62
C ARG A 109 6.78 26.29 -4.81
N HIS A 110 7.58 27.36 -4.57
CA HIS A 110 8.07 28.26 -5.61
C HIS A 110 9.58 28.16 -5.79
N SER A 111 10.15 26.96 -5.72
CA SER A 111 11.58 26.73 -5.94
C SER A 111 12.05 27.10 -7.35
N GLU A 112 11.16 27.10 -8.34
CA GLU A 112 11.42 27.55 -9.70
C GLU A 112 11.76 29.04 -9.76
N LEU A 113 11.18 29.85 -8.86
CA LEU A 113 11.48 31.29 -8.77
C LEU A 113 12.84 31.57 -8.12
N GLU A 114 13.47 30.59 -7.48
CA GLU A 114 14.79 30.76 -6.86
C GLU A 114 15.94 30.59 -7.85
N GLN A 115 15.67 30.01 -9.01
CA GLN A 115 16.65 29.77 -10.06
C GLN A 115 16.95 31.07 -10.82
N VAL A 116 18.17 31.54 -10.70
CA VAL A 116 18.66 32.76 -11.42
C VAL A 116 19.04 32.36 -12.85
N GLN A 117 18.60 33.16 -13.83
CA GLN A 117 19.03 32.97 -15.22
C GLN A 117 20.42 33.57 -15.44
N SER A 118 21.31 32.75 -16.01
CA SER A 118 22.64 33.23 -16.37
C SER A 118 22.59 34.28 -17.46
N ALA A 119 23.29 35.39 -17.28
CA ALA A 119 23.43 36.38 -18.32
C ALA A 119 24.27 35.82 -19.48
N PRO A 120 23.91 36.12 -20.73
CA PRO A 120 24.74 35.72 -21.86
C PRO A 120 26.07 36.45 -21.85
N THR A 121 27.13 35.82 -22.34
CA THR A 121 28.46 36.45 -22.46
C THR A 121 28.62 37.14 -23.83
N LEU A 122 29.35 38.23 -23.91
CA LEU A 122 29.61 38.93 -25.17
C LEU A 122 30.28 38.01 -26.19
N GLU A 123 31.18 37.14 -25.74
CA GLU A 123 31.92 36.22 -26.55
C GLU A 123 31.02 35.28 -27.39
N SER A 124 29.86 34.88 -26.84
CA SER A 124 28.89 34.02 -27.54
C SER A 124 28.21 34.69 -28.76
N PHE A 125 28.30 36.04 -28.86
CA PHE A 125 27.75 36.79 -29.98
C PHE A 125 28.83 37.26 -30.98
N MET A 126 30.10 37.27 -30.56
CA MET A 126 31.18 37.82 -31.40
C MET A 126 31.43 36.95 -32.62
N PRO A 127 31.53 37.56 -33.82
CA PRO A 127 31.87 36.82 -35.01
C PRO A 127 33.32 36.31 -34.95
N ALA A 128 33.60 35.20 -35.60
CA ALA A 128 34.96 34.67 -35.72
C ALA A 128 35.92 35.69 -36.30
N SER A 129 37.13 35.75 -35.76
CA SER A 129 38.18 36.63 -36.26
C SER A 129 38.50 36.33 -37.73
N PRO A 130 38.61 37.39 -38.58
CA PRO A 130 38.89 37.19 -40.00
C PRO A 130 40.27 36.55 -40.22
N THR A 131 40.32 35.51 -41.05
CA THR A 131 41.53 34.77 -41.39
C THR A 131 41.92 34.93 -42.87
N GLY A 132 43.19 34.91 -43.20
CA GLY A 132 43.70 34.93 -44.59
C GLY A 132 43.38 36.24 -45.34
N PHE A 133 42.96 36.17 -46.57
CA PHE A 133 42.66 37.32 -47.49
C PHE A 133 41.55 38.25 -46.94
N SER A 134 40.67 37.79 -46.11
CA SER A 134 39.62 38.59 -45.51
C SER A 134 40.13 39.63 -44.50
N LYS A 135 41.39 39.52 -44.01
CA LYS A 135 42.03 40.53 -43.15
C LYS A 135 42.26 41.86 -43.88
N VAL A 136 42.50 41.83 -45.20
CA VAL A 136 42.88 43.03 -45.99
C VAL A 136 41.65 43.70 -46.61
N PHE A 137 40.72 42.92 -47.17
CA PHE A 137 39.58 43.43 -47.95
C PHE A 137 38.22 43.37 -47.20
N GLY A 138 38.18 42.76 -46.02
CA GLY A 138 36.95 42.51 -45.27
C GLY A 138 36.74 43.40 -44.01
N LYS A 139 37.61 44.38 -43.74
CA LYS A 139 37.57 45.17 -42.49
C LYS A 139 36.21 45.80 -42.22
N GLY A 140 35.63 46.51 -43.19
CA GLY A 140 34.32 47.15 -43.00
C GLY A 140 33.16 46.19 -42.75
N LYS A 141 33.17 45.04 -43.38
CA LYS A 141 32.14 44.00 -43.15
C LYS A 141 32.30 43.36 -41.75
N HIS A 142 33.54 43.15 -41.29
CA HIS A 142 33.82 42.63 -39.97
C HIS A 142 33.43 43.62 -38.87
N GLU A 143 33.75 44.91 -39.03
CA GLU A 143 33.33 46.00 -38.11
C GLU A 143 31.81 46.10 -38.01
N GLN A 144 31.09 46.02 -39.14
CA GLN A 144 29.62 45.97 -39.14
C GLN A 144 29.07 44.71 -38.42
N ALA A 145 29.70 43.54 -38.63
CA ALA A 145 29.32 42.33 -37.94
C ALA A 145 29.57 42.38 -36.42
N VAL A 146 30.69 43.00 -35.99
CA VAL A 146 30.96 43.25 -34.56
C VAL A 146 29.98 44.26 -33.96
N ALA A 147 29.63 45.30 -34.68
CA ALA A 147 28.62 46.25 -34.22
C ALA A 147 27.24 45.62 -34.07
N ALA A 148 26.82 44.81 -35.04
CA ALA A 148 25.59 44.05 -35.00
C ALA A 148 25.58 43.04 -33.82
N ALA A 149 26.70 42.32 -33.61
CA ALA A 149 26.86 41.40 -32.48
C ALA A 149 26.74 42.08 -31.12
N ARG A 150 27.33 43.29 -30.98
CA ARG A 150 27.18 44.10 -29.75
C ARG A 150 25.74 44.53 -29.53
N ALA A 151 25.05 45.01 -30.58
CA ALA A 151 23.65 45.39 -30.46
C ALA A 151 22.76 44.20 -30.06
N MET A 152 23.00 43.00 -30.65
CA MET A 152 22.31 41.77 -30.26
C MET A 152 22.61 41.34 -28.82
N TYR A 153 23.84 41.49 -28.38
CA TYR A 153 24.23 41.23 -26.98
C TYR A 153 23.52 42.20 -26.03
N GLU A 154 23.51 43.48 -26.30
CA GLU A 154 22.84 44.49 -25.46
C GLU A 154 21.33 44.22 -25.38
N GLN A 155 20.70 43.84 -26.48
CA GLN A 155 19.31 43.43 -26.51
C GLN A 155 19.07 42.18 -25.69
N ALA A 156 19.92 41.14 -25.81
CA ALA A 156 19.83 39.91 -25.02
C ALA A 156 20.02 40.19 -23.52
N VAL A 157 20.98 41.01 -23.13
CA VAL A 157 21.21 41.40 -21.73
C VAL A 157 20.02 42.18 -21.17
N SER A 158 19.48 43.14 -21.94
CA SER A 158 18.30 43.89 -21.51
C SER A 158 17.08 42.97 -21.32
N GLY A 159 16.89 41.99 -22.23
CA GLY A 159 15.86 40.98 -22.12
C GLY A 159 16.04 40.09 -20.89
N VAL A 160 17.27 39.65 -20.57
CA VAL A 160 17.56 38.90 -19.34
C VAL A 160 17.30 39.75 -18.10
N ARG A 161 17.73 41.01 -18.06
CA ARG A 161 17.45 41.92 -16.94
C ARG A 161 15.94 42.07 -16.69
N ALA A 162 15.15 42.29 -17.73
CA ALA A 162 13.70 42.44 -17.59
C ALA A 162 13.04 41.17 -17.03
N ARG A 163 13.48 39.99 -17.51
CA ARG A 163 12.98 38.71 -16.97
C ARG A 163 13.41 38.52 -15.51
N GLU A 164 14.64 38.84 -15.17
CA GLU A 164 15.18 38.71 -13.82
C GLU A 164 14.48 39.64 -12.82
N GLU A 165 14.20 40.90 -13.21
CA GLU A 165 13.37 41.79 -12.42
C GLU A 165 11.97 41.25 -12.18
N LYS A 166 11.33 40.72 -13.24
CA LYS A 166 10.02 40.09 -13.12
C LYS A 166 10.05 38.91 -12.19
N ARG A 167 11.06 37.99 -12.33
CA ARG A 167 11.28 36.85 -11.45
C ARG A 167 11.50 37.28 -10.01
N SER A 168 12.37 38.27 -9.77
CA SER A 168 12.67 38.76 -8.43
C SER A 168 11.44 39.37 -7.75
N ARG A 169 10.62 40.14 -8.48
CA ARG A 169 9.34 40.66 -7.95
C ARG A 169 8.36 39.53 -7.64
N ALA A 170 8.24 38.52 -8.52
CA ALA A 170 7.39 37.38 -8.30
C ALA A 170 7.85 36.54 -7.08
N LEU A 171 9.17 36.35 -6.93
CA LEU A 171 9.76 35.68 -5.76
C LEU A 171 9.48 36.42 -4.46
N ALA A 172 9.65 37.75 -4.47
CA ALA A 172 9.37 38.56 -3.30
C ALA A 172 7.89 38.52 -2.89
N ALA A 173 6.98 38.58 -3.86
CA ALA A 173 5.54 38.45 -3.63
C ALA A 173 5.19 37.04 -3.08
N ALA A 174 5.68 35.98 -3.70
CA ALA A 174 5.44 34.62 -3.25
C ALA A 174 6.01 34.37 -1.84
N ARG A 175 7.17 34.91 -1.50
CA ARG A 175 7.75 34.81 -0.14
C ARG A 175 6.91 35.57 0.88
N ALA A 176 6.42 36.77 0.54
CA ALA A 176 5.54 37.52 1.43
C ALA A 176 4.22 36.80 1.70
N GLU A 177 3.61 36.20 0.66
CA GLU A 177 2.40 35.44 0.78
C GLU A 177 2.60 34.17 1.63
N TRP A 178 3.68 33.43 1.35
CA TRP A 178 4.02 32.24 2.14
C TRP A 178 4.31 32.58 3.60
N GLN A 179 5.05 33.67 3.88
CA GLN A 179 5.32 34.14 5.26
C GLN A 179 4.03 34.50 5.98
N ALA A 180 3.09 35.18 5.31
CA ALA A 180 1.79 35.48 5.89
C ALA A 180 0.97 34.25 6.23
N ALA A 181 1.07 33.20 5.39
CA ALA A 181 0.44 31.91 5.67
C ALA A 181 1.09 31.19 6.86
N VAL A 182 2.42 31.24 6.98
CA VAL A 182 3.17 30.72 8.15
C VAL A 182 2.74 31.45 9.42
N ASP A 183 2.73 32.79 9.40
CA ASP A 183 2.34 33.59 10.55
C ASP A 183 0.89 33.33 10.98
N THR A 184 0.00 33.09 10.01
CA THR A 184 -1.39 32.71 10.26
C THR A 184 -1.50 31.35 10.92
N ALA A 185 -0.76 30.34 10.41
CA ALA A 185 -0.74 29.01 11.00
C ALA A 185 -0.19 29.01 12.44
N ASP A 186 0.88 29.78 12.67
CA ASP A 186 1.44 29.97 14.01
C ASP A 186 0.49 30.68 14.96
N ALA A 187 -0.22 31.70 14.49
CA ALA A 187 -1.22 32.41 15.30
C ALA A 187 -2.39 31.49 15.65
N GLN A 188 -2.86 30.65 14.74
CA GLN A 188 -3.90 29.65 14.99
C GLN A 188 -3.46 28.60 16.02
N ALA A 189 -2.25 28.05 15.88
CA ALA A 189 -1.69 27.12 16.84
C ALA A 189 -1.58 27.74 18.24
N ARG A 190 -1.08 28.98 18.35
CA ARG A 190 -0.99 29.69 19.62
C ARG A 190 -2.38 29.91 20.27
N ARG A 191 -3.40 30.28 19.51
CA ARG A 191 -4.76 30.43 20.02
C ARG A 191 -5.31 29.09 20.55
N GLN A 192 -5.17 28.02 19.76
CA GLN A 192 -5.58 26.69 20.19
C GLN A 192 -4.87 26.26 21.48
N HIS A 193 -3.55 26.51 21.60
CA HIS A 193 -2.82 26.19 22.82
C HIS A 193 -3.33 26.98 24.03
N GLN A 194 -3.65 28.25 23.85
CA GLN A 194 -4.23 29.09 24.93
C GLN A 194 -5.62 28.59 25.36
N GLU A 195 -6.45 28.17 24.40
CA GLU A 195 -7.77 27.57 24.69
C GLU A 195 -7.63 26.27 25.49
N ILE A 196 -6.67 25.42 25.13
CA ILE A 196 -6.38 24.16 25.86
C ILE A 196 -5.84 24.47 27.27
N ASP A 197 -4.95 25.47 27.42
CA ASP A 197 -4.42 25.87 28.73
C ASP A 197 -5.54 26.44 29.61
N ALA A 198 -6.44 27.21 29.04
CA ALA A 198 -7.63 27.71 29.75
C ALA A 198 -8.58 26.56 30.17
N PHE A 199 -8.82 25.62 29.26
CA PHE A 199 -9.60 24.41 29.54
C PHE A 199 -8.99 23.58 30.68
N GLU A 200 -7.68 23.33 30.66
CA GLU A 200 -6.97 22.65 31.75
C GLU A 200 -7.08 23.38 33.06
N ALA A 201 -6.99 24.70 33.05
CA ALA A 201 -7.13 25.55 34.25
C ALA A 201 -8.55 25.48 34.85
N GLU A 202 -9.59 25.48 33.99
CA GLU A 202 -11.00 25.32 34.44
C GLU A 202 -11.23 23.90 35.00
N TYR A 203 -10.71 22.87 34.33
CA TYR A 203 -10.78 21.50 34.84
C TYR A 203 -10.15 21.36 36.21
N ARG A 204 -8.95 21.90 36.43
CA ARG A 204 -8.25 21.88 37.72
C ARG A 204 -8.96 22.68 38.82
N ARG A 205 -9.73 23.70 38.46
CA ARG A 205 -10.56 24.48 39.37
C ARG A 205 -11.84 23.77 39.76
N GLY A 206 -12.18 22.65 39.12
CA GLY A 206 -13.37 21.88 39.37
C GLY A 206 -14.63 22.47 38.67
N ASN A 207 -14.46 23.23 37.60
CA ASN A 207 -15.56 23.72 36.79
C ASN A 207 -16.35 22.54 36.23
N LEU A 208 -17.69 22.55 36.38
CA LEU A 208 -18.58 21.48 35.99
C LEU A 208 -18.48 21.16 34.51
N ASP A 209 -18.55 22.18 33.65
CA ASP A 209 -18.56 22.01 32.21
C ASP A 209 -17.18 21.48 31.70
N ALA A 210 -16.11 21.96 32.32
CA ALA A 210 -14.76 21.49 32.01
C ALA A 210 -14.54 20.03 32.42
N ILE A 211 -15.04 19.59 33.58
CA ILE A 211 -14.98 18.21 34.01
C ILE A 211 -15.80 17.32 33.08
N VAL A 212 -17.03 17.69 32.76
CA VAL A 212 -17.89 16.93 31.85
C VAL A 212 -17.23 16.82 30.46
N SER A 213 -16.72 17.93 29.92
CA SER A 213 -16.06 17.96 28.63
C SER A 213 -14.80 17.09 28.59
N TYR A 214 -13.95 17.15 29.63
CA TYR A 214 -12.76 16.34 29.71
C TYR A 214 -13.06 14.83 29.81
N CYS A 215 -14.01 14.45 30.69
CA CYS A 215 -14.42 13.06 30.84
C CYS A 215 -15.07 12.51 29.57
N SER A 216 -15.89 13.31 28.89
CA SER A 216 -16.45 12.95 27.57
C SER A 216 -15.33 12.71 26.53
N LEU A 217 -14.34 13.58 26.50
CA LEU A 217 -13.21 13.47 25.61
C LEU A 217 -12.37 12.20 25.86
N VAL A 218 -12.19 11.81 27.14
CA VAL A 218 -11.52 10.56 27.52
C VAL A 218 -12.34 9.34 27.08
N LEU A 219 -13.67 9.38 27.29
CA LEU A 219 -14.57 8.29 26.89
C LEU A 219 -14.63 8.15 25.35
N GLU A 220 -14.68 9.25 24.61
CA GLU A 220 -14.62 9.26 23.13
C GLU A 220 -13.28 8.75 22.59
N ALA A 221 -12.17 9.04 23.28
CA ALA A 221 -10.86 8.55 22.91
C ALA A 221 -10.68 7.04 23.15
N SER A 222 -11.53 6.45 24.02
CA SER A 222 -11.52 5.02 24.32
C SER A 222 -12.00 4.23 23.11
N ARG A 223 -11.07 3.73 22.31
CA ARG A 223 -11.39 2.93 21.11
C ARG A 223 -11.67 1.49 21.49
N TYR A 224 -12.82 1.01 21.08
CA TYR A 224 -13.20 -0.39 21.13
C TYR A 224 -13.14 -1.00 19.73
N ARG A 225 -13.18 -2.33 19.69
CA ARG A 225 -13.28 -3.11 18.44
C ARG A 225 -14.65 -2.87 17.77
N ASP A 226 -14.70 -3.14 16.46
CA ASP A 226 -15.95 -3.15 15.69
C ASP A 226 -17.02 -4.01 16.39
N GLY A 227 -18.27 -3.51 16.44
CA GLY A 227 -19.38 -4.14 17.14
C GLY A 227 -19.57 -3.72 18.59
N PHE A 228 -18.66 -2.87 19.14
CA PHE A 228 -18.91 -2.23 20.44
C PHE A 228 -19.55 -0.85 20.21
N PRO A 229 -20.71 -0.56 20.80
CA PRO A 229 -21.26 0.78 20.82
C PRO A 229 -20.28 1.75 21.47
N GLN A 230 -20.26 2.99 20.98
CA GLN A 230 -19.45 4.06 21.55
C GLN A 230 -20.36 5.17 22.13
N GLU A 231 -21.64 4.85 22.31
CA GLU A 231 -22.60 5.79 22.87
C GLU A 231 -22.54 5.77 24.41
N PHE A 232 -22.39 6.93 24.96
CA PHE A 232 -22.38 7.11 26.41
C PHE A 232 -23.07 8.43 26.79
N LYS A 233 -23.57 8.50 28.03
CA LYS A 233 -23.97 9.75 28.68
C LYS A 233 -23.13 9.91 29.92
N PHE A 234 -22.67 11.13 30.17
CA PHE A 234 -21.85 11.47 31.31
C PHE A 234 -22.46 12.63 32.10
N ALA A 235 -22.52 12.48 33.41
CA ALA A 235 -22.95 13.53 34.33
C ALA A 235 -22.00 13.60 35.53
N TYR A 236 -21.75 14.80 36.01
CA TYR A 236 -20.95 15.05 37.20
C TYR A 236 -21.76 15.86 38.23
N VAL A 237 -21.73 15.42 39.49
CA VAL A 237 -22.39 16.09 40.61
C VAL A 237 -21.35 16.74 41.51
N PRO A 238 -21.12 18.08 41.42
CA PRO A 238 -20.03 18.75 42.15
C PRO A 238 -20.09 18.61 43.67
N LYS A 239 -21.32 18.67 44.23
CA LYS A 239 -21.54 18.60 45.68
C LYS A 239 -21.05 17.29 46.31
N SER A 240 -21.28 16.15 45.64
CA SER A 240 -20.85 14.83 46.10
C SER A 240 -19.56 14.37 45.46
N ARG A 241 -19.05 15.12 44.48
CA ARG A 241 -17.91 14.73 43.62
C ARG A 241 -18.11 13.38 42.96
N GLN A 242 -19.37 13.07 42.58
CA GLN A 242 -19.71 11.82 41.90
C GLN A 242 -19.80 12.05 40.40
N ALA A 243 -19.18 11.16 39.67
CA ALA A 243 -19.33 11.04 38.24
C ALA A 243 -20.23 9.84 37.92
N VAL A 244 -21.16 10.00 37.01
CA VAL A 244 -22.03 8.93 36.53
C VAL A 244 -21.84 8.81 35.02
N ALA A 245 -21.37 7.64 34.56
CA ALA A 245 -21.33 7.31 33.16
C ALA A 245 -22.34 6.21 32.85
N GLU A 246 -23.25 6.47 31.95
CA GLU A 246 -24.13 5.50 31.34
C GLU A 246 -23.54 5.11 30.00
N TYR A 247 -23.16 3.85 29.85
CA TYR A 247 -22.47 3.33 28.66
C TYR A 247 -23.32 2.25 28.01
N GLU A 248 -23.55 2.34 26.71
CA GLU A 248 -24.21 1.30 25.94
C GLU A 248 -23.28 0.09 25.76
N LEU A 249 -23.72 -1.06 26.27
CA LEU A 249 -22.95 -2.30 26.16
C LEU A 249 -23.23 -3.01 24.83
N PRO A 250 -22.24 -3.70 24.25
CA PRO A 250 -22.46 -4.49 23.07
C PRO A 250 -23.43 -5.65 23.34
N THR A 251 -24.09 -6.12 22.30
CA THR A 251 -24.88 -7.36 22.40
C THR A 251 -23.97 -8.57 22.53
N ALA A 252 -24.50 -9.72 22.94
CA ALA A 252 -23.73 -10.96 23.06
C ALA A 252 -23.16 -11.47 21.71
N GLU A 253 -23.61 -10.90 20.59
CA GLU A 253 -23.14 -11.21 19.22
C GLU A 253 -21.68 -10.81 18.97
N VAL A 254 -21.08 -9.93 19.80
CA VAL A 254 -19.63 -9.63 19.72
C VAL A 254 -18.78 -10.87 20.01
N VAL A 255 -19.34 -11.88 20.68
CA VAL A 255 -18.65 -13.15 20.92
C VAL A 255 -18.90 -14.08 19.73
N PRO A 256 -17.84 -14.57 19.04
CA PRO A 256 -18.00 -15.47 17.91
C PRO A 256 -18.79 -16.72 18.30
N ALA A 257 -19.91 -17.00 17.61
CA ALA A 257 -20.74 -18.16 17.83
C ALA A 257 -20.05 -19.49 17.42
N VAL A 258 -19.13 -19.40 16.45
CA VAL A 258 -18.29 -20.53 16.03
C VAL A 258 -17.09 -20.65 16.97
N LYS A 259 -16.79 -21.88 17.39
CA LYS A 259 -15.62 -22.20 18.21
C LYS A 259 -14.41 -22.58 17.36
N ALA A 260 -14.63 -23.34 16.29
CA ALA A 260 -13.58 -23.79 15.38
C ALA A 260 -14.15 -24.19 14.02
N TYR A 261 -13.34 -24.05 13.01
CA TYR A 261 -13.58 -24.56 11.65
C TYR A 261 -12.75 -25.82 11.40
N ARG A 262 -13.26 -26.75 10.58
CA ARG A 262 -12.55 -27.96 10.16
C ARG A 262 -12.87 -28.30 8.71
N TYR A 263 -11.84 -28.57 7.92
CA TYR A 263 -12.02 -29.07 6.56
C TYR A 263 -12.37 -30.58 6.56
N VAL A 264 -13.48 -30.93 5.91
CA VAL A 264 -13.95 -32.32 5.72
C VAL A 264 -13.65 -32.75 4.30
N LYS A 265 -12.52 -33.44 4.09
CA LYS A 265 -12.00 -33.81 2.76
C LYS A 265 -13.00 -34.70 1.97
N THR A 266 -13.80 -35.51 2.64
CA THR A 266 -14.76 -36.45 1.98
C THR A 266 -15.93 -35.75 1.32
N SER A 267 -16.36 -34.61 1.84
CA SER A 267 -17.48 -33.82 1.32
C SER A 267 -17.04 -32.49 0.72
N ASP A 268 -15.75 -32.18 0.75
CA ASP A 268 -15.16 -30.89 0.32
C ASP A 268 -15.87 -29.68 0.96
N THR A 269 -16.15 -29.79 2.27
CA THR A 269 -16.86 -28.75 3.03
C THR A 269 -16.05 -28.30 4.24
N ILE A 270 -16.29 -27.06 4.66
CA ILE A 270 -15.80 -26.55 5.94
C ILE A 270 -16.91 -26.74 6.97
N ALA A 271 -16.66 -27.58 7.95
CA ALA A 271 -17.57 -27.83 9.06
C ALA A 271 -17.28 -26.84 10.21
N GLU A 272 -18.35 -26.30 10.80
CA GLU A 272 -18.31 -25.40 11.93
C GLU A 272 -18.60 -26.13 13.25
N SER A 273 -17.82 -25.88 14.26
CA SER A 273 -18.11 -26.29 15.63
C SER A 273 -18.72 -25.11 16.37
N VAL A 274 -19.95 -25.25 16.83
CA VAL A 274 -20.65 -24.20 17.58
C VAL A 274 -20.03 -24.04 18.97
N ARG A 275 -19.86 -22.80 19.43
CA ARG A 275 -19.39 -22.50 20.78
C ARG A 275 -20.48 -22.78 21.79
N PRO A 276 -20.20 -23.49 22.89
CA PRO A 276 -21.18 -23.71 23.97
C PRO A 276 -21.69 -22.38 24.55
N GLN A 277 -23.00 -22.31 24.83
CA GLN A 277 -23.63 -21.11 25.39
C GLN A 277 -23.00 -20.66 26.71
N SER A 278 -22.50 -21.59 27.53
CA SER A 278 -21.77 -21.26 28.75
C SER A 278 -20.48 -20.49 28.47
N GLN A 279 -19.74 -20.84 27.41
CA GLN A 279 -18.53 -20.13 26.99
C GLN A 279 -18.86 -18.74 26.42
N ILE A 280 -19.95 -18.63 25.62
CA ILE A 280 -20.42 -17.32 25.11
C ILE A 280 -20.75 -16.41 26.28
N LYS A 281 -21.54 -16.88 27.25
CA LYS A 281 -21.88 -16.11 28.45
C LYS A 281 -20.68 -15.69 29.27
N ALA A 282 -19.70 -16.57 29.44
CA ALA A 282 -18.47 -16.28 30.20
C ALA A 282 -17.61 -15.23 29.50
N LEU A 283 -17.38 -15.35 28.19
CA LEU A 283 -16.64 -14.38 27.42
C LEU A 283 -17.32 -13.01 27.38
N TYR A 284 -18.65 -12.99 27.21
CA TYR A 284 -19.43 -11.78 27.23
C TYR A 284 -19.37 -11.09 28.61
N ALA A 285 -19.60 -11.84 29.69
CA ALA A 285 -19.51 -11.30 31.05
C ALA A 285 -18.10 -10.73 31.35
N SER A 286 -17.05 -11.42 30.90
CA SER A 286 -15.70 -10.92 31.01
C SER A 286 -15.50 -9.62 30.23
N ALA A 287 -15.97 -9.54 28.98
CA ALA A 287 -15.87 -8.34 28.16
C ALA A 287 -16.58 -7.16 28.79
N VAL A 288 -17.82 -7.35 29.28
CA VAL A 288 -18.61 -6.33 30.00
C VAL A 288 -17.87 -5.83 31.25
N ALA A 289 -17.33 -6.73 32.06
CA ALA A 289 -16.58 -6.37 33.25
C ALA A 289 -15.31 -5.56 32.91
N GLN A 290 -14.61 -5.94 31.84
CA GLN A 290 -13.44 -5.19 31.37
C GLN A 290 -13.80 -3.78 30.87
N VAL A 291 -14.92 -3.62 30.15
CA VAL A 291 -15.43 -2.31 29.73
C VAL A 291 -15.75 -1.44 30.94
N ALA A 292 -16.42 -2.00 31.95
CA ALA A 292 -16.76 -1.27 33.17
C ALA A 292 -15.52 -0.82 33.97
N ILE A 293 -14.45 -1.64 33.99
CA ILE A 293 -13.19 -1.28 34.67
C ILE A 293 -12.36 -0.30 33.84
N ARG A 294 -12.40 -0.43 32.50
CA ARG A 294 -11.65 0.42 31.57
C ARG A 294 -12.13 1.87 31.61
N ASN A 295 -13.41 2.10 31.85
CA ASN A 295 -14.03 3.43 31.94
C ASN A 295 -14.36 3.81 33.41
N PRO A 296 -13.36 3.82 34.35
CA PRO A 296 -13.59 4.35 35.66
C PRO A 296 -13.76 5.86 35.52
N VAL A 297 -14.89 6.36 35.92
CA VAL A 297 -15.16 7.78 35.98
C VAL A 297 -14.72 8.33 37.33
#